data_45964b8567f26afba769958c4ab774b7
#
_entry.id   45964b8567f26afba769958c4ab774b7
#
_cell.length_a   1.000
_cell.length_b   1.000
_cell.length_c   1.000
_cell.angle_alpha   90.00
_cell.angle_beta   90.00
_cell.angle_gamma   90.00
#
_symmetry.space_group_name_H-M   'P 1'
#
loop_
_entity.id
_entity.type
_entity.pdbx_description
1 polymer ?
#
loop_
_entity_poly.entity_id
_entity_poly.type
_entity_poly.pdbx_seq_one_letter_code
_entity_poly.pdbx_strand_id
1 'polypeptide(L)'
;MQNFSSLKMKSTPKHRVPQQVLLLLAIVLWLTAAICHAQSGWTTARISSGGKDLNAVYFADSKRGWVGGDGGYFSYTEDGGFHWTERPLGIDRGINDIHFVSKETGFVLAGGSIFETGDGGHSWREAHTFLPSEFDGATPELYSLRFNGKKRGWVVGSASRGDVITNSILASTRDGGVTWQVLQAPTRLELIHIDFVDEKRGWIVGAAGAILHTDDAGETWVKQPSSTTVTLFHVDFRNDKRGWAVGERGTILRTEDGGRTWTKIFSPARSTLLGVQFVSDDEGWIVGRGGAILRSGDGGRTWIEQEGGPKQNLYALFMGKKSGWAVGAAGLILRYER
;
A
#
# COMPACT_ATOMS: atom_id res chain seq x y z
N MET A 1 44.28 54.50 75.01
CA MET A 1 43.04 55.22 74.57
C MET A 1 42.67 54.78 73.13
N GLN A 2 41.47 54.54 72.94
CA GLN A 2 40.75 54.14 71.78
C GLN A 2 40.57 52.63 71.44
N ASN A 3 39.32 52.24 71.73
CA ASN A 3 38.73 50.94 71.46
C ASN A 3 38.58 50.69 69.96
N PHE A 4 38.93 49.51 69.47
CA PHE A 4 38.46 49.00 68.19
C PHE A 4 37.42 47.92 68.46
N SER A 5 36.14 48.28 68.12
CA SER A 5 34.99 47.40 68.19
C SER A 5 35.03 46.41 67.03
N SER A 6 34.90 45.13 67.36
CA SER A 6 34.74 44.04 66.37
C SER A 6 33.40 44.05 65.71
N LEU A 7 33.39 44.20 64.38
CA LEU A 7 32.20 43.97 63.52
C LEU A 7 31.99 42.47 63.36
N LYS A 8 30.90 41.94 63.94
CA LYS A 8 30.42 40.59 63.68
C LYS A 8 29.72 40.59 62.30
N MET A 9 30.29 39.88 61.31
CA MET A 9 29.59 39.56 60.04
C MET A 9 28.42 38.61 60.32
N LYS A 10 27.19 39.06 60.00
CA LYS A 10 25.97 38.22 59.98
C LYS A 10 26.03 37.29 58.79
N SER A 11 25.99 35.97 59.05
CA SER A 11 25.86 34.95 58.03
C SER A 11 24.46 35.01 57.40
N THR A 12 24.40 35.09 56.08
CA THR A 12 23.16 35.00 55.30
C THR A 12 22.58 33.58 55.38
N PRO A 13 21.26 33.40 55.53
CA PRO A 13 20.66 32.08 55.60
C PRO A 13 20.75 31.41 54.24
N LYS A 14 21.29 30.19 54.16
CA LYS A 14 21.26 29.31 53.01
C LYS A 14 19.80 28.86 52.80
N HIS A 15 19.10 29.40 51.79
CA HIS A 15 17.82 28.87 51.37
C HIS A 15 18.01 27.43 50.88
N ARG A 16 17.60 26.45 51.64
CA ARG A 16 17.45 25.06 51.22
C ARG A 16 16.15 24.98 50.40
N VAL A 17 16.26 24.69 49.11
CA VAL A 17 15.11 24.35 48.27
C VAL A 17 14.45 23.09 48.85
N PRO A 18 13.14 23.11 49.14
CA PRO A 18 12.46 21.95 49.72
C PRO A 18 12.61 20.73 48.81
N GLN A 19 12.90 19.57 49.39
CA GLN A 19 13.02 18.29 48.64
C GLN A 19 11.82 17.97 47.77
N GLN A 20 10.64 18.45 48.14
CA GLN A 20 9.42 18.31 47.35
C GLN A 20 9.41 19.09 46.03
N VAL A 21 10.12 20.24 45.97
CA VAL A 21 10.24 21.04 44.71
C VAL A 21 11.21 20.36 43.74
N LEU A 22 12.28 19.73 44.26
CA LEU A 22 13.21 18.93 43.47
C LEU A 22 12.54 17.66 42.90
N LEU A 23 11.65 17.02 43.69
CA LEU A 23 10.87 15.86 43.20
C LEU A 23 9.88 16.24 42.11
N LEU A 24 9.19 17.36 42.25
CA LEU A 24 8.25 17.90 41.22
C LEU A 24 8.99 18.29 39.93
N LEU A 25 10.15 18.92 40.03
CA LEU A 25 10.98 19.25 38.87
C LEU A 25 11.52 17.97 38.18
N ALA A 26 11.89 16.93 38.92
CA ALA A 26 12.29 15.65 38.35
C ALA A 26 11.12 14.93 37.66
N ILE A 27 9.91 14.98 38.22
CA ILE A 27 8.70 14.37 37.60
C ILE A 27 8.29 15.14 36.33
N VAL A 28 8.39 16.46 36.31
CA VAL A 28 8.11 17.27 35.11
C VAL A 28 9.16 17.03 34.03
N LEU A 29 10.44 16.89 34.39
CA LEU A 29 11.50 16.51 33.45
C LEU A 29 11.34 15.07 32.92
N TRP A 30 10.84 14.14 33.74
CA TRP A 30 10.51 12.78 33.29
C TRP A 30 9.26 12.73 32.39
N LEU A 31 8.25 13.56 32.66
CA LEU A 31 7.06 13.69 31.81
C LEU A 31 7.39 14.40 30.47
N THR A 32 8.33 15.33 30.45
CA THR A 32 8.78 15.94 29.18
C THR A 32 9.76 15.06 28.38
N ALA A 33 10.51 14.17 29.03
CA ALA A 33 11.34 13.16 28.35
C ALA A 33 10.49 11.99 27.77
N ALA A 34 9.25 11.80 28.24
CA ALA A 34 8.31 10.80 27.72
C ALA A 34 7.48 11.28 26.52
N ILE A 35 7.65 12.53 26.06
CA ILE A 35 7.32 12.92 24.69
C ILE A 35 8.55 12.53 23.82
N CYS A 36 8.93 11.27 23.89
CA CYS A 36 9.67 10.63 22.83
C CYS A 36 8.75 10.70 21.62
N HIS A 37 9.10 11.52 20.65
CA HIS A 37 8.49 11.47 19.34
C HIS A 37 8.37 10.00 18.98
N ALA A 38 7.16 9.51 18.81
CA ALA A 38 6.95 8.24 18.16
C ALA A 38 7.50 8.45 16.74
N GLN A 39 8.80 8.24 16.56
CA GLN A 39 9.38 8.10 15.25
C GLN A 39 8.48 7.10 14.55
N SER A 40 7.95 7.49 13.39
CA SER A 40 7.28 6.53 12.53
C SER A 40 8.22 5.32 12.48
N GLY A 41 7.75 4.12 12.76
CA GLY A 41 8.57 2.91 12.68
C GLY A 41 9.07 2.64 11.25
N TRP A 42 8.91 3.60 10.34
CA TRP A 42 9.37 3.58 8.96
C TRP A 42 10.81 4.05 8.85
N THR A 43 11.65 3.22 8.25
CA THR A 43 13.05 3.51 7.93
C THR A 43 13.30 3.29 6.45
N THR A 44 14.21 4.07 5.86
CA THR A 44 14.66 3.85 4.49
C THR A 44 15.53 2.60 4.45
N ALA A 45 15.05 1.55 3.77
CA ALA A 45 15.79 0.30 3.64
C ALA A 45 16.72 0.33 2.41
N ARG A 46 16.27 0.94 1.31
CA ARG A 46 17.03 1.03 0.06
C ARG A 46 16.46 2.11 -0.86
N ILE A 47 17.37 2.63 -1.71
CA ILE A 47 17.03 3.33 -2.95
C ILE A 47 17.69 2.53 -4.09
N SER A 48 16.94 2.12 -5.13
CA SER A 48 17.48 1.34 -6.23
C SER A 48 18.52 2.12 -7.03
N SER A 49 19.52 1.43 -7.57
CA SER A 49 20.44 2.00 -8.54
C SER A 49 19.71 2.26 -9.86
N GLY A 50 19.77 3.47 -10.39
CA GLY A 50 19.17 3.84 -11.68
C GLY A 50 17.93 4.70 -11.61
N GLY A 51 17.40 5.02 -10.42
CA GLY A 51 16.33 6.00 -10.23
C GLY A 51 14.97 5.61 -10.83
N LYS A 52 14.77 4.33 -11.13
CA LYS A 52 13.48 3.80 -11.63
C LYS A 52 12.43 3.80 -10.51
N ASP A 53 11.20 4.12 -10.84
CA ASP A 53 10.09 4.03 -9.90
C ASP A 53 9.73 2.58 -9.61
N LEU A 54 9.36 2.27 -8.36
CA LEU A 54 8.90 0.95 -7.92
C LEU A 54 7.40 0.99 -7.70
N ASN A 55 6.65 0.18 -8.46
CA ASN A 55 5.18 0.22 -8.51
C ASN A 55 4.53 -0.95 -7.75
N ALA A 56 5.29 -2.01 -7.49
CA ALA A 56 4.78 -3.22 -6.85
C ALA A 56 5.71 -3.71 -5.75
N VAL A 57 5.13 -4.23 -4.67
CA VAL A 57 5.82 -4.90 -3.56
C VAL A 57 4.98 -6.05 -3.05
N TYR A 58 5.60 -7.21 -2.85
CA TYR A 58 4.96 -8.39 -2.28
C TYR A 58 5.91 -9.15 -1.36
N PHE A 59 5.41 -9.68 -0.25
CA PHE A 59 6.15 -10.59 0.63
C PHE A 59 5.36 -11.87 0.86
N ALA A 60 5.98 -13.01 0.55
CA ALA A 60 5.39 -14.33 0.80
C ALA A 60 5.48 -14.75 2.27
N ASP A 61 6.47 -14.24 2.98
CA ASP A 61 6.69 -14.44 4.42
C ASP A 61 7.53 -13.26 4.99
N SER A 62 7.98 -13.35 6.23
CA SER A 62 8.78 -12.29 6.87
C SER A 62 10.19 -12.11 6.29
N LYS A 63 10.64 -13.00 5.41
CA LYS A 63 11.99 -12.99 4.83
C LYS A 63 11.99 -12.77 3.33
N ARG A 64 11.10 -13.47 2.60
CA ARG A 64 11.10 -13.48 1.14
C ARG A 64 10.12 -12.46 0.59
N GLY A 65 10.63 -11.56 -0.22
CA GLY A 65 9.84 -10.52 -0.86
C GLY A 65 10.40 -10.09 -2.20
N TRP A 66 9.58 -9.42 -2.98
CA TRP A 66 9.89 -8.93 -4.31
C TRP A 66 9.40 -7.50 -4.47
N VAL A 67 10.14 -6.75 -5.28
CA VAL A 67 9.73 -5.43 -5.75
C VAL A 67 9.86 -5.36 -7.26
N GLY A 68 8.94 -4.66 -7.89
CA GLY A 68 8.91 -4.45 -9.34
C GLY A 68 8.62 -3.00 -9.67
N GLY A 69 9.06 -2.55 -10.87
CA GLY A 69 8.88 -1.16 -11.27
C GLY A 69 9.18 -0.90 -12.74
N ASP A 70 9.46 0.35 -13.05
CA ASP A 70 9.62 0.84 -14.40
C ASP A 70 10.75 0.14 -15.17
N GLY A 71 10.52 -0.02 -16.50
CA GLY A 71 11.48 -0.64 -17.40
C GLY A 71 11.88 -2.05 -16.99
N GLY A 72 10.91 -2.84 -16.45
CA GLY A 72 11.12 -4.22 -16.07
C GLY A 72 12.02 -4.41 -14.86
N TYR A 73 12.25 -3.35 -14.06
CA TYR A 73 13.05 -3.50 -12.83
C TYR A 73 12.41 -4.52 -11.90
N PHE A 74 13.19 -5.51 -11.50
CA PHE A 74 12.76 -6.55 -10.60
C PHE A 74 13.87 -6.94 -9.63
N SER A 75 13.56 -7.02 -8.36
CA SER A 75 14.50 -7.36 -7.30
C SER A 75 13.80 -8.24 -6.26
N TYR A 76 14.57 -9.12 -5.62
CA TYR A 76 14.06 -9.96 -4.54
C TYR A 76 14.95 -9.86 -3.29
N THR A 77 14.36 -10.23 -2.16
CA THR A 77 15.03 -10.34 -0.85
C THR A 77 14.74 -11.69 -0.21
N GLU A 78 15.69 -12.21 0.58
CA GLU A 78 15.55 -13.44 1.40
C GLU A 78 15.75 -13.16 2.90
N ASP A 79 15.97 -11.91 3.27
CA ASP A 79 16.27 -11.50 4.65
C ASP A 79 15.32 -10.41 5.19
N GLY A 80 14.13 -10.28 4.57
CA GLY A 80 13.12 -9.32 5.00
C GLY A 80 13.41 -7.90 4.56
N GLY A 81 14.09 -7.73 3.43
CA GLY A 81 14.35 -6.43 2.82
C GLY A 81 15.58 -5.70 3.35
N PHE A 82 16.47 -6.37 4.09
CA PHE A 82 17.78 -5.79 4.46
C PHE A 82 18.71 -5.75 3.25
N HIS A 83 18.69 -6.83 2.44
CA HIS A 83 19.44 -6.91 1.19
C HIS A 83 18.50 -7.27 0.05
N TRP A 84 18.73 -6.67 -1.11
CA TRP A 84 17.95 -6.89 -2.32
C TRP A 84 18.88 -7.31 -3.44
N THR A 85 18.50 -8.32 -4.19
CA THR A 85 19.22 -8.82 -5.34
C THR A 85 18.42 -8.54 -6.58
N GLU A 86 18.98 -7.78 -7.50
CA GLU A 86 18.36 -7.49 -8.80
C GLU A 86 18.34 -8.75 -9.66
N ARG A 87 17.18 -9.02 -10.26
CA ARG A 87 16.96 -10.16 -11.17
C ARG A 87 16.03 -9.72 -12.29
N PRO A 88 16.59 -9.11 -13.36
CA PRO A 88 15.78 -8.63 -14.48
C PRO A 88 14.95 -9.75 -15.11
N LEU A 89 13.70 -9.46 -15.43
CA LEU A 89 12.80 -10.38 -16.15
C LEU A 89 13.06 -10.39 -17.68
N GLY A 90 14.00 -9.57 -18.16
CA GLY A 90 14.29 -9.46 -19.59
C GLY A 90 13.24 -8.68 -20.38
N ILE A 91 12.46 -7.85 -19.69
CA ILE A 91 11.41 -7.00 -20.26
C ILE A 91 11.74 -5.52 -20.04
N ASP A 92 11.19 -4.66 -20.88
CA ASP A 92 11.35 -3.19 -20.82
C ASP A 92 10.09 -2.45 -20.36
N ARG A 93 9.02 -3.20 -20.06
CA ARG A 93 7.72 -2.66 -19.61
C ARG A 93 7.71 -2.53 -18.09
N GLY A 94 6.93 -1.56 -17.56
CA GLY A 94 6.74 -1.39 -16.13
C GLY A 94 6.05 -2.61 -15.51
N ILE A 95 6.52 -3.02 -14.33
CA ILE A 95 5.88 -4.06 -13.52
C ILE A 95 4.87 -3.36 -12.63
N ASN A 96 3.59 -3.74 -12.74
CA ASN A 96 2.47 -3.09 -12.07
C ASN A 96 1.95 -3.86 -10.85
N ASP A 97 2.04 -5.20 -10.84
CA ASP A 97 1.61 -6.02 -9.69
C ASP A 97 2.44 -7.30 -9.57
N ILE A 98 2.56 -7.79 -8.33
CA ILE A 98 3.24 -9.04 -7.96
C ILE A 98 2.32 -9.79 -6.99
N HIS A 99 1.96 -11.03 -7.30
CA HIS A 99 1.09 -11.82 -6.44
C HIS A 99 1.54 -13.28 -6.39
N PHE A 100 1.65 -13.86 -5.17
CA PHE A 100 1.96 -15.26 -4.98
C PHE A 100 0.76 -16.01 -4.40
N VAL A 101 0.43 -17.14 -5.02
CA VAL A 101 -0.64 -18.04 -4.58
C VAL A 101 -0.12 -19.15 -3.66
N SER A 102 1.19 -19.39 -3.69
CA SER A 102 1.91 -20.31 -2.80
C SER A 102 3.35 -19.82 -2.62
N LYS A 103 4.16 -20.58 -1.90
CA LYS A 103 5.59 -20.27 -1.77
C LYS A 103 6.37 -20.44 -3.08
N GLU A 104 5.87 -21.28 -3.97
CA GLU A 104 6.50 -21.65 -5.25
C GLU A 104 5.88 -20.91 -6.43
N THR A 105 4.54 -20.76 -6.43
CA THR A 105 3.79 -20.22 -7.58
C THR A 105 3.43 -18.76 -7.36
N GLY A 106 3.85 -17.92 -8.29
CA GLY A 106 3.57 -16.47 -8.28
C GLY A 106 3.40 -15.92 -9.68
N PHE A 107 2.89 -14.70 -9.75
CA PHE A 107 2.59 -13.98 -10.98
C PHE A 107 3.09 -12.53 -10.91
N VAL A 108 3.51 -12.01 -12.06
CA VAL A 108 3.90 -10.61 -12.27
C VAL A 108 3.12 -10.07 -13.46
N LEU A 109 2.57 -8.86 -13.32
CA LEU A 109 1.97 -8.12 -14.42
C LEU A 109 2.96 -7.10 -14.96
N ALA A 110 3.14 -7.08 -16.29
CA ALA A 110 3.95 -6.09 -16.97
C ALA A 110 3.36 -5.76 -18.35
N GLY A 111 2.92 -4.51 -18.53
CA GLY A 111 2.17 -4.12 -19.73
C GLY A 111 0.91 -4.97 -19.90
N GLY A 112 0.69 -5.53 -21.07
CA GLY A 112 -0.40 -6.47 -21.36
C GLY A 112 -0.08 -7.93 -21.06
N SER A 113 1.06 -8.24 -20.39
CA SER A 113 1.53 -9.61 -20.19
C SER A 113 1.46 -10.05 -18.73
N ILE A 114 1.23 -11.35 -18.55
CA ILE A 114 1.26 -12.07 -17.28
C ILE A 114 2.46 -13.02 -17.30
N PHE A 115 3.38 -12.87 -16.36
CA PHE A 115 4.51 -13.76 -16.13
C PHE A 115 4.21 -14.67 -14.94
N GLU A 116 4.67 -15.91 -14.97
CA GLU A 116 4.48 -16.91 -13.94
C GLU A 116 5.83 -17.49 -13.48
N THR A 117 5.92 -17.76 -12.18
CA THR A 117 6.97 -18.61 -11.59
C THR A 117 6.37 -19.83 -10.96
N GLY A 118 7.09 -20.96 -11.02
CA GLY A 118 6.77 -22.20 -10.32
C GLY A 118 7.82 -22.60 -9.28
N ASP A 119 8.86 -21.75 -9.11
CA ASP A 119 10.03 -22.03 -8.25
C ASP A 119 10.30 -20.93 -7.21
N GLY A 120 9.24 -20.20 -6.83
CA GLY A 120 9.35 -19.17 -5.82
C GLY A 120 10.04 -17.89 -6.31
N GLY A 121 9.95 -17.60 -7.61
CA GLY A 121 10.52 -16.38 -8.20
C GLY A 121 11.98 -16.48 -8.58
N HIS A 122 12.55 -17.70 -8.61
CA HIS A 122 13.91 -17.92 -9.10
C HIS A 122 13.98 -17.86 -10.63
N SER A 123 12.93 -18.30 -11.31
CA SER A 123 12.76 -18.13 -12.75
C SER A 123 11.32 -17.70 -13.09
N TRP A 124 11.18 -17.01 -14.21
CA TRP A 124 9.91 -16.49 -14.69
C TRP A 124 9.74 -16.80 -16.17
N ARG A 125 8.52 -17.16 -16.58
CA ARG A 125 8.13 -17.34 -17.98
C ARG A 125 6.90 -16.52 -18.29
N GLU A 126 6.77 -16.02 -19.50
CA GLU A 126 5.53 -15.43 -19.97
C GLU A 126 4.46 -16.54 -20.04
N ALA A 127 3.38 -16.35 -19.29
CA ALA A 127 2.27 -17.30 -19.21
C ALA A 127 1.16 -16.93 -20.18
N HIS A 128 0.89 -15.60 -20.34
CA HIS A 128 -0.16 -15.08 -21.20
C HIS A 128 0.13 -13.63 -21.60
N THR A 129 -0.28 -13.26 -22.81
CA THR A 129 -0.23 -11.86 -23.28
C THR A 129 -1.54 -11.53 -23.97
N PHE A 130 -2.21 -10.50 -23.48
CA PHE A 130 -3.35 -9.90 -24.14
C PHE A 130 -2.87 -9.06 -25.34
N LEU A 131 -3.49 -9.28 -26.50
CA LEU A 131 -3.07 -8.63 -27.73
C LEU A 131 -3.97 -7.44 -28.05
N PRO A 132 -3.47 -6.41 -28.74
CA PRO A 132 -4.30 -5.31 -29.22
C PRO A 132 -5.49 -5.75 -30.08
N SER A 133 -5.35 -6.87 -30.82
CA SER A 133 -6.44 -7.44 -31.65
C SER A 133 -7.66 -7.89 -30.84
N GLU A 134 -7.51 -8.19 -29.54
CA GLU A 134 -8.60 -8.54 -28.63
C GLU A 134 -9.37 -7.31 -28.15
N PHE A 135 -8.83 -6.10 -28.37
CA PHE A 135 -9.38 -4.82 -27.90
C PHE A 135 -9.50 -3.79 -29.04
N ASP A 136 -9.94 -4.25 -30.23
CA ASP A 136 -10.12 -3.39 -31.39
C ASP A 136 -8.87 -2.59 -31.80
N GLY A 137 -7.68 -3.13 -31.57
CA GLY A 137 -6.40 -2.48 -31.86
C GLY A 137 -5.92 -1.51 -30.76
N ALA A 138 -6.57 -1.45 -29.62
CA ALA A 138 -6.11 -0.69 -28.46
C ALA A 138 -5.03 -1.46 -27.68
N THR A 139 -4.04 -0.76 -27.16
CA THR A 139 -2.92 -1.35 -26.39
C THR A 139 -3.39 -1.73 -24.99
N PRO A 140 -3.30 -3.00 -24.57
CA PRO A 140 -3.67 -3.43 -23.23
C PRO A 140 -2.59 -3.10 -22.21
N GLU A 141 -3.05 -2.69 -21.01
CA GLU A 141 -2.24 -2.49 -19.81
C GLU A 141 -2.96 -3.12 -18.62
N LEU A 142 -2.26 -3.98 -17.88
CA LEU A 142 -2.79 -4.70 -16.73
C LEU A 142 -2.28 -4.06 -15.44
N TYR A 143 -3.15 -3.84 -14.46
CA TYR A 143 -2.80 -3.11 -13.24
C TYR A 143 -2.83 -3.95 -11.98
N SER A 144 -3.78 -4.88 -11.84
CA SER A 144 -3.90 -5.66 -10.62
C SER A 144 -4.38 -7.08 -10.90
N LEU A 145 -3.84 -8.04 -10.15
CA LEU A 145 -4.14 -9.46 -10.25
C LEU A 145 -4.40 -10.03 -8.86
N ARG A 146 -5.47 -10.84 -8.75
CA ARG A 146 -5.76 -11.60 -7.54
C ARG A 146 -6.13 -13.03 -7.88
N PHE A 147 -5.61 -13.94 -7.08
CA PHE A 147 -6.04 -15.33 -7.07
C PHE A 147 -6.78 -15.66 -5.80
N ASN A 148 -7.81 -16.50 -5.96
CA ASN A 148 -8.50 -17.12 -4.86
C ASN A 148 -8.27 -18.63 -4.91
N GLY A 149 -7.41 -19.09 -4.02
CA GLY A 149 -6.84 -20.43 -4.11
C GLY A 149 -5.88 -20.56 -5.31
N LYS A 150 -5.65 -21.80 -5.77
CA LYS A 150 -4.63 -22.09 -6.78
C LYS A 150 -5.15 -22.04 -8.22
N LYS A 151 -6.47 -22.06 -8.43
CA LYS A 151 -7.05 -22.22 -9.76
C LYS A 151 -7.78 -21.02 -10.30
N ARG A 152 -8.48 -20.28 -9.43
CA ARG A 152 -9.25 -19.12 -9.86
C ARG A 152 -8.48 -17.83 -9.68
N GLY A 153 -8.37 -17.05 -10.74
CA GLY A 153 -7.72 -15.75 -10.72
C GLY A 153 -8.42 -14.75 -11.61
N TRP A 154 -8.23 -13.48 -11.33
CA TRP A 154 -8.75 -12.36 -12.09
C TRP A 154 -7.67 -11.33 -12.28
N VAL A 155 -7.72 -10.66 -13.43
CA VAL A 155 -6.87 -9.53 -13.76
C VAL A 155 -7.74 -8.38 -14.24
N VAL A 156 -7.35 -7.17 -13.83
CA VAL A 156 -7.98 -5.92 -14.26
C VAL A 156 -6.99 -4.98 -14.88
N GLY A 157 -7.48 -4.11 -15.76
CA GLY A 157 -6.68 -3.14 -16.47
C GLY A 157 -7.53 -2.29 -17.41
N SER A 158 -6.87 -1.71 -18.40
CA SER A 158 -7.52 -0.98 -19.49
C SER A 158 -6.81 -1.20 -20.81
N ALA A 159 -7.51 -0.92 -21.92
CA ALA A 159 -6.88 -0.83 -23.22
C ALA A 159 -7.06 0.60 -23.76
N SER A 160 -5.98 1.17 -24.33
CA SER A 160 -5.95 2.57 -24.78
C SER A 160 -5.45 2.73 -26.20
N ARG A 161 -5.89 3.81 -26.85
CA ARG A 161 -5.31 4.33 -28.10
C ARG A 161 -4.68 5.68 -27.82
N GLY A 162 -3.35 5.70 -27.73
CA GLY A 162 -2.66 6.84 -27.18
C GLY A 162 -3.11 7.06 -25.72
N ASP A 163 -3.45 8.30 -25.36
CA ASP A 163 -3.87 8.65 -23.98
C ASP A 163 -5.37 8.41 -23.72
N VAL A 164 -6.12 7.82 -24.68
CA VAL A 164 -7.55 7.62 -24.54
C VAL A 164 -7.86 6.17 -24.18
N ILE A 165 -8.40 5.95 -22.98
CA ILE A 165 -8.93 4.65 -22.57
C ILE A 165 -10.18 4.33 -23.41
N THR A 166 -10.17 3.19 -24.09
CA THR A 166 -11.27 2.74 -24.95
C THR A 166 -12.05 1.59 -24.35
N ASN A 167 -11.37 0.72 -23.58
CA ASN A 167 -11.95 -0.48 -23.02
C ASN A 167 -11.45 -0.72 -21.59
N SER A 168 -12.34 -1.21 -20.72
CA SER A 168 -11.93 -1.88 -19.49
C SER A 168 -11.37 -3.26 -19.84
N ILE A 169 -10.34 -3.70 -19.14
CA ILE A 169 -9.91 -5.10 -19.13
C ILE A 169 -10.37 -5.73 -17.84
N LEU A 170 -11.11 -6.81 -17.95
CA LEU A 170 -11.47 -7.73 -16.88
C LEU A 170 -11.37 -9.13 -17.46
N ALA A 171 -10.45 -9.93 -16.96
CA ALA A 171 -10.29 -11.31 -17.42
C ALA A 171 -10.16 -12.25 -16.23
N SER A 172 -10.49 -13.52 -16.43
CA SER A 172 -10.41 -14.55 -15.40
C SER A 172 -9.77 -15.83 -15.91
N THR A 173 -9.21 -16.59 -14.98
CA THR A 173 -8.72 -17.96 -15.18
C THR A 173 -9.42 -18.92 -14.21
N ARG A 174 -9.58 -20.18 -14.61
CA ARG A 174 -10.09 -21.28 -13.77
C ARG A 174 -9.14 -22.45 -13.66
N ASP A 175 -7.98 -22.36 -14.31
CA ASP A 175 -6.97 -23.42 -14.41
C ASP A 175 -5.60 -23.00 -13.87
N GLY A 176 -5.56 -21.95 -13.04
CA GLY A 176 -4.34 -21.49 -12.40
C GLY A 176 -3.48 -20.59 -13.30
N GLY A 177 -4.07 -19.90 -14.26
CA GLY A 177 -3.37 -18.98 -15.14
C GLY A 177 -2.90 -19.56 -16.45
N VAL A 178 -3.23 -20.85 -16.72
CA VAL A 178 -2.88 -21.52 -18.00
C VAL A 178 -3.67 -20.91 -19.16
N THR A 179 -4.97 -20.66 -18.93
CA THR A 179 -5.82 -19.93 -19.89
C THR A 179 -6.52 -18.77 -19.23
N TRP A 180 -6.74 -17.69 -20.00
CA TRP A 180 -7.44 -16.49 -19.55
C TRP A 180 -8.60 -16.19 -20.49
N GLN A 181 -9.74 -15.83 -19.92
CA GLN A 181 -10.93 -15.43 -20.65
C GLN A 181 -11.27 -13.98 -20.33
N VAL A 182 -11.36 -13.14 -21.36
CA VAL A 182 -11.85 -11.76 -21.23
C VAL A 182 -13.35 -11.80 -20.92
N LEU A 183 -13.75 -11.10 -19.88
CA LEU A 183 -15.12 -10.96 -19.42
C LEU A 183 -15.69 -9.60 -19.84
N GLN A 184 -17.01 -9.51 -19.98
CA GLN A 184 -17.65 -8.23 -20.22
C GLN A 184 -17.79 -7.46 -18.91
N ALA A 185 -16.98 -6.40 -18.73
CA ALA A 185 -17.16 -5.49 -17.61
C ALA A 185 -18.42 -4.62 -17.79
N PRO A 186 -19.17 -4.30 -16.71
CA PRO A 186 -20.36 -3.43 -16.78
C PRO A 186 -20.00 -1.95 -16.96
N THR A 187 -18.79 -1.64 -17.40
CA THR A 187 -18.25 -0.30 -17.61
C THR A 187 -17.20 -0.32 -18.72
N ARG A 188 -16.85 0.86 -19.24
CA ARG A 188 -15.68 1.09 -20.10
C ARG A 188 -14.61 1.95 -19.42
N LEU A 189 -14.78 2.24 -18.14
CA LEU A 189 -13.81 3.00 -17.36
C LEU A 189 -12.58 2.14 -17.06
N GLU A 190 -11.46 2.78 -16.83
CA GLU A 190 -10.26 2.12 -16.37
C GLU A 190 -10.51 1.40 -15.05
N LEU A 191 -10.17 0.12 -14.97
CA LEU A 191 -10.22 -0.72 -13.76
C LEU A 191 -8.82 -0.87 -13.22
N ILE A 192 -8.60 -0.45 -11.96
CA ILE A 192 -7.23 -0.24 -11.45
C ILE A 192 -6.82 -1.29 -10.42
N HIS A 193 -7.71 -1.63 -9.48
CA HIS A 193 -7.37 -2.58 -8.43
C HIS A 193 -8.52 -3.54 -8.15
N ILE A 194 -8.17 -4.80 -7.85
CA ILE A 194 -9.12 -5.86 -7.52
C ILE A 194 -8.74 -6.51 -6.20
N ASP A 195 -9.72 -6.81 -5.34
CA ASP A 195 -9.53 -7.53 -4.09
C ASP A 195 -10.64 -8.56 -3.88
N PHE A 196 -10.31 -9.69 -3.22
CA PHE A 196 -11.23 -10.76 -2.86
C PHE A 196 -11.05 -11.16 -1.40
N VAL A 197 -12.16 -11.28 -0.67
CA VAL A 197 -12.13 -11.73 0.73
C VAL A 197 -12.34 -13.22 0.90
N ASP A 198 -12.96 -13.86 -0.07
CA ASP A 198 -13.23 -15.30 -0.09
C ASP A 198 -13.44 -15.79 -1.55
N GLU A 199 -13.85 -17.05 -1.70
CA GLU A 199 -14.02 -17.67 -3.01
C GLU A 199 -15.11 -17.05 -3.87
N LYS A 200 -15.98 -16.21 -3.32
CA LYS A 200 -17.17 -15.68 -4.01
C LYS A 200 -17.17 -14.17 -4.13
N ARG A 201 -16.66 -13.46 -3.13
CA ARG A 201 -16.88 -12.01 -2.99
C ARG A 201 -15.63 -11.22 -3.27
N GLY A 202 -15.74 -10.31 -4.25
CA GLY A 202 -14.67 -9.44 -4.68
C GLY A 202 -15.14 -8.05 -5.10
N TRP A 203 -14.22 -7.12 -5.09
CA TRP A 203 -14.44 -5.73 -5.47
C TRP A 203 -13.35 -5.25 -6.41
N ILE A 204 -13.75 -4.39 -7.33
CA ILE A 204 -12.86 -3.69 -8.26
C ILE A 204 -13.11 -2.20 -8.10
N VAL A 205 -12.03 -1.41 -8.11
CA VAL A 205 -12.10 0.05 -8.14
C VAL A 205 -11.38 0.60 -9.36
N GLY A 206 -11.72 1.84 -9.74
CA GLY A 206 -11.12 2.46 -10.92
C GLY A 206 -11.47 3.93 -11.11
N ALA A 207 -11.33 4.37 -12.35
CA ALA A 207 -11.55 5.75 -12.77
C ALA A 207 -12.96 6.23 -12.50
N ALA A 208 -13.13 7.55 -12.34
CA ALA A 208 -14.40 8.23 -12.15
C ALA A 208 -15.26 7.65 -11.01
N GLY A 209 -14.63 7.16 -9.95
CA GLY A 209 -15.29 6.59 -8.78
C GLY A 209 -15.90 5.21 -9.03
N ALA A 210 -15.49 4.49 -10.07
CA ALA A 210 -15.99 3.15 -10.35
C ALA A 210 -15.72 2.22 -9.16
N ILE A 211 -16.79 1.54 -8.72
CA ILE A 211 -16.72 0.38 -7.81
C ILE A 211 -17.60 -0.71 -8.42
N LEU A 212 -17.02 -1.89 -8.63
CA LEU A 212 -17.73 -3.10 -9.04
C LEU A 212 -17.66 -4.12 -7.92
N HIS A 213 -18.70 -4.95 -7.80
CA HIS A 213 -18.79 -6.02 -6.82
C HIS A 213 -19.26 -7.31 -7.47
N THR A 214 -18.74 -8.44 -6.98
CA THR A 214 -19.23 -9.78 -7.29
C THR A 214 -19.51 -10.54 -5.99
N ASP A 215 -20.52 -11.41 -5.98
CA ASP A 215 -20.82 -12.38 -4.93
C ASP A 215 -20.91 -13.83 -5.46
N ASP A 216 -20.60 -14.01 -6.74
CA ASP A 216 -20.67 -15.29 -7.48
C ASP A 216 -19.31 -15.72 -8.05
N ALA A 217 -18.21 -15.34 -7.38
CA ALA A 217 -16.84 -15.68 -7.81
C ALA A 217 -16.44 -15.04 -9.14
N GLY A 218 -16.91 -13.82 -9.41
CA GLY A 218 -16.56 -13.05 -10.60
C GLY A 218 -17.24 -13.51 -11.88
N GLU A 219 -18.29 -14.36 -11.78
CA GLU A 219 -19.10 -14.71 -12.95
C GLU A 219 -19.91 -13.50 -13.45
N THR A 220 -20.42 -12.71 -12.49
CA THR A 220 -21.08 -11.44 -12.76
C THR A 220 -20.53 -10.32 -11.87
N TRP A 221 -20.51 -9.11 -12.43
CA TRP A 221 -20.05 -7.91 -11.74
C TRP A 221 -21.12 -6.84 -11.83
N VAL A 222 -21.44 -6.21 -10.69
CA VAL A 222 -22.43 -5.14 -10.60
C VAL A 222 -21.80 -3.85 -10.07
N LYS A 223 -22.26 -2.71 -10.60
CA LYS A 223 -21.79 -1.40 -10.11
C LYS A 223 -22.36 -1.10 -8.74
N GLN A 224 -21.50 -0.57 -7.85
CA GLN A 224 -21.89 -0.02 -6.56
C GLN A 224 -21.74 1.52 -6.58
N PRO A 225 -22.62 2.27 -5.89
CA PRO A 225 -22.52 3.72 -5.80
C PRO A 225 -21.39 4.12 -4.85
N SER A 226 -20.33 4.76 -5.35
CA SER A 226 -19.20 5.24 -4.53
C SER A 226 -19.43 6.63 -3.91
N SER A 227 -20.45 7.37 -4.36
CA SER A 227 -20.70 8.76 -3.99
C SER A 227 -19.53 9.72 -4.32
N THR A 228 -18.67 9.36 -5.26
CA THR A 228 -17.54 10.17 -5.73
C THR A 228 -17.33 10.01 -7.24
N THR A 229 -16.67 10.99 -7.85
CA THR A 229 -16.28 10.95 -9.26
C THR A 229 -14.75 10.98 -9.45
N VAL A 230 -13.98 10.95 -8.35
CA VAL A 230 -12.52 10.88 -8.43
C VAL A 230 -12.05 9.45 -8.69
N THR A 231 -10.88 9.32 -9.28
CA THR A 231 -10.26 7.99 -9.48
C THR A 231 -9.93 7.34 -8.13
N LEU A 232 -10.34 6.09 -7.98
CA LEU A 232 -10.00 5.22 -6.86
C LEU A 232 -8.88 4.27 -7.30
N PHE A 233 -7.77 4.25 -6.56
CA PHE A 233 -6.57 3.52 -6.95
C PHE A 233 -6.41 2.17 -6.24
N HIS A 234 -6.96 2.02 -5.04
CA HIS A 234 -6.82 0.79 -4.28
C HIS A 234 -8.05 0.50 -3.45
N VAL A 235 -8.37 -0.78 -3.28
CA VAL A 235 -9.44 -1.29 -2.43
C VAL A 235 -8.90 -2.44 -1.58
N ASP A 236 -9.31 -2.50 -0.31
CA ASP A 236 -8.94 -3.56 0.63
C ASP A 236 -10.17 -3.93 1.46
N PHE A 237 -10.50 -5.20 1.52
CA PHE A 237 -11.60 -5.73 2.32
C PHE A 237 -11.09 -6.72 3.35
N ARG A 238 -11.53 -6.58 4.61
CA ARG A 238 -11.19 -7.52 5.69
C ARG A 238 -12.15 -8.69 5.79
N ASN A 239 -13.38 -8.48 5.35
CA ASN A 239 -14.45 -9.47 5.33
C ASN A 239 -15.55 -8.99 4.36
N ASP A 240 -16.65 -9.73 4.29
CA ASP A 240 -17.78 -9.45 3.40
C ASP A 240 -18.54 -8.13 3.68
N LYS A 241 -18.20 -7.43 4.76
CA LYS A 241 -18.90 -6.20 5.19
C LYS A 241 -17.98 -5.00 5.21
N ARG A 242 -16.75 -5.16 5.74
CA ARG A 242 -15.86 -4.02 5.99
C ARG A 242 -14.79 -3.92 4.92
N GLY A 243 -14.75 -2.76 4.28
CA GLY A 243 -13.77 -2.43 3.25
C GLY A 243 -13.48 -0.94 3.17
N TRP A 244 -12.38 -0.62 2.51
CA TRP A 244 -11.88 0.73 2.29
C TRP A 244 -11.42 0.88 0.86
N ALA A 245 -11.64 2.07 0.30
CA ALA A 245 -11.10 2.46 -1.00
C ALA A 245 -10.45 3.83 -0.89
N VAL A 246 -9.31 4.00 -1.57
CA VAL A 246 -8.54 5.25 -1.54
C VAL A 246 -8.29 5.76 -2.95
N GLY A 247 -8.11 7.09 -3.07
CA GLY A 247 -8.00 7.71 -4.37
C GLY A 247 -7.47 9.13 -4.37
N GLU A 248 -7.77 9.83 -5.47
CA GLU A 248 -7.37 11.22 -5.68
C GLU A 248 -7.85 12.15 -4.59
N ARG A 249 -7.11 13.26 -4.42
CA ARG A 249 -7.48 14.37 -3.52
C ARG A 249 -7.66 13.93 -2.07
N GLY A 250 -6.87 12.96 -1.61
CA GLY A 250 -6.96 12.42 -0.26
C GLY A 250 -8.27 11.67 0.01
N THR A 251 -8.93 11.15 -1.02
CA THR A 251 -10.20 10.45 -0.84
C THR A 251 -9.98 9.12 -0.10
N ILE A 252 -10.73 8.94 0.99
CA ILE A 252 -10.86 7.69 1.73
C ILE A 252 -12.35 7.38 1.83
N LEU A 253 -12.75 6.24 1.29
CA LEU A 253 -14.09 5.69 1.41
C LEU A 253 -14.05 4.48 2.32
N ARG A 254 -15.09 4.30 3.14
CA ARG A 254 -15.26 3.15 4.03
C ARG A 254 -16.66 2.59 3.92
N THR A 255 -16.78 1.27 3.95
CA THR A 255 -18.07 0.55 4.01
C THR A 255 -18.12 -0.37 5.22
N GLU A 256 -19.34 -0.63 5.72
CA GLU A 256 -19.65 -1.63 6.74
C GLU A 256 -20.74 -2.62 6.28
N ASP A 257 -21.13 -2.55 5.01
CA ASP A 257 -22.24 -3.34 4.44
C ASP A 257 -21.88 -4.01 3.10
N GLY A 258 -20.57 -4.21 2.84
CA GLY A 258 -20.09 -4.87 1.63
C GLY A 258 -20.13 -3.96 0.40
N GLY A 259 -20.07 -2.64 0.61
CA GLY A 259 -20.07 -1.65 -0.45
C GLY A 259 -21.47 -1.26 -0.95
N ARG A 260 -22.55 -1.70 -0.29
CA ARG A 260 -23.89 -1.20 -0.60
C ARG A 260 -23.98 0.30 -0.33
N THR A 261 -23.28 0.74 0.73
CA THR A 261 -23.05 2.17 1.01
C THR A 261 -21.57 2.44 1.29
N TRP A 262 -21.07 3.55 0.77
CA TRP A 262 -19.70 4.03 0.99
C TRP A 262 -19.75 5.40 1.65
N THR A 263 -19.09 5.52 2.79
CA THR A 263 -18.98 6.77 3.55
C THR A 263 -17.60 7.37 3.35
N LYS A 264 -17.56 8.65 3.00
CA LYS A 264 -16.30 9.40 2.92
C LYS A 264 -15.77 9.70 4.32
N ILE A 265 -14.54 9.28 4.59
CA ILE A 265 -13.83 9.52 5.85
C ILE A 265 -12.91 10.71 5.69
N PHE A 266 -12.74 11.50 6.75
CA PHE A 266 -11.79 12.60 6.77
C PHE A 266 -10.35 12.07 6.60
N SER A 267 -9.63 12.69 5.67
CA SER A 267 -8.21 12.42 5.44
C SER A 267 -7.36 13.63 5.87
N PRO A 268 -6.32 13.45 6.67
CA PRO A 268 -5.35 14.53 6.95
C PRO A 268 -4.52 14.89 5.71
N ALA A 269 -4.28 13.95 4.80
CA ALA A 269 -3.57 14.18 3.54
C ALA A 269 -4.53 14.70 2.46
N ARG A 270 -4.05 15.65 1.65
CA ARG A 270 -4.76 16.15 0.45
C ARG A 270 -4.21 15.59 -0.85
N SER A 271 -3.05 14.93 -0.80
CA SER A 271 -2.42 14.27 -1.94
C SER A 271 -3.20 13.02 -2.36
N THR A 272 -2.91 12.52 -3.55
CA THR A 272 -3.47 11.24 -4.03
C THR A 272 -2.97 10.09 -3.16
N LEU A 273 -3.91 9.26 -2.68
CA LEU A 273 -3.66 8.04 -1.93
C LEU A 273 -3.67 6.87 -2.90
N LEU A 274 -2.64 6.01 -2.84
CA LEU A 274 -2.36 5.00 -3.87
C LEU A 274 -2.43 3.56 -3.36
N GLY A 275 -2.24 3.34 -2.06
CA GLY A 275 -2.34 2.03 -1.45
C GLY A 275 -3.04 2.09 -0.10
N VAL A 276 -3.90 1.11 0.20
CA VAL A 276 -4.51 0.90 1.52
C VAL A 276 -4.43 -0.57 1.87
N GLN A 277 -4.06 -0.89 3.11
CA GLN A 277 -4.07 -2.27 3.59
C GLN A 277 -4.35 -2.33 5.09
N PHE A 278 -5.23 -3.23 5.49
CA PHE A 278 -5.54 -3.54 6.88
C PHE A 278 -4.89 -4.84 7.31
N VAL A 279 -4.14 -4.81 8.40
CA VAL A 279 -3.46 -5.98 8.98
C VAL A 279 -4.30 -6.66 10.05
N SER A 280 -5.27 -5.96 10.61
CA SER A 280 -6.26 -6.45 11.57
C SER A 280 -7.59 -5.71 11.36
N ASP A 281 -8.57 -6.01 12.19
CA ASP A 281 -9.88 -5.34 12.17
C ASP A 281 -9.78 -3.85 12.49
N ASP A 282 -8.76 -3.44 13.25
CA ASP A 282 -8.60 -2.07 13.73
C ASP A 282 -7.43 -1.34 13.06
N GLU A 283 -6.34 -2.05 12.73
CA GLU A 283 -5.13 -1.42 12.23
C GLU A 283 -5.04 -1.46 10.70
N GLY A 284 -4.97 -0.26 10.12
CA GLY A 284 -4.81 -0.04 8.69
C GLY A 284 -3.76 1.01 8.37
N TRP A 285 -3.23 0.92 7.16
CA TRP A 285 -2.20 1.78 6.61
C TRP A 285 -2.57 2.27 5.22
N ILE A 286 -2.21 3.50 4.92
CA ILE A 286 -2.37 4.11 3.60
C ILE A 286 -1.04 4.76 3.22
N VAL A 287 -0.68 4.64 1.94
CA VAL A 287 0.44 5.38 1.34
C VAL A 287 -0.01 6.15 0.11
N GLY A 288 0.76 7.19 -0.27
CA GLY A 288 0.39 8.01 -1.41
C GLY A 288 1.46 8.98 -1.89
N ARG A 289 1.04 9.90 -2.74
CA ARG A 289 1.91 10.92 -3.33
C ARG A 289 2.41 11.91 -2.27
N GLY A 290 3.59 12.47 -2.52
CA GLY A 290 4.24 13.39 -1.60
C GLY A 290 4.72 12.75 -0.30
N GLY A 291 4.87 11.42 -0.28
CA GLY A 291 5.31 10.66 0.89
C GLY A 291 4.23 10.49 1.97
N ALA A 292 2.96 10.66 1.62
CA ALA A 292 1.87 10.46 2.55
C ALA A 292 1.90 9.02 3.12
N ILE A 293 1.91 8.92 4.44
CA ILE A 293 1.76 7.66 5.19
C ILE A 293 0.72 7.93 6.27
N LEU A 294 -0.41 7.23 6.21
CA LEU A 294 -1.46 7.36 7.20
C LEU A 294 -1.64 6.03 7.95
N ARG A 295 -1.95 6.13 9.23
CA ARG A 295 -2.27 4.98 10.07
C ARG A 295 -3.63 5.15 10.73
N SER A 296 -4.40 4.09 10.78
CA SER A 296 -5.61 3.95 11.61
C SER A 296 -5.38 2.90 12.67
N GLY A 297 -5.97 3.10 13.84
CA GLY A 297 -6.02 2.12 14.94
C GLY A 297 -7.45 1.82 15.37
N ASP A 298 -8.46 2.23 14.59
CA ASP A 298 -9.88 2.16 14.95
C ASP A 298 -10.77 1.61 13.81
N GLY A 299 -10.18 0.82 12.91
CA GLY A 299 -10.89 0.25 11.77
C GLY A 299 -11.19 1.28 10.67
N GLY A 300 -10.31 2.26 10.50
CA GLY A 300 -10.40 3.28 9.46
C GLY A 300 -11.48 4.33 9.70
N ARG A 301 -11.95 4.50 10.94
CA ARG A 301 -12.85 5.60 11.30
C ARG A 301 -12.11 6.92 11.39
N THR A 302 -10.86 6.86 11.89
CA THR A 302 -9.94 7.99 11.90
C THR A 302 -8.57 7.60 11.36
N TRP A 303 -7.87 8.57 10.77
CA TRP A 303 -6.56 8.40 10.19
C TRP A 303 -5.61 9.47 10.69
N ILE A 304 -4.38 9.09 11.03
CA ILE A 304 -3.32 9.95 11.53
C ILE A 304 -2.15 9.88 10.57
N GLU A 305 -1.70 11.02 10.09
CA GLU A 305 -0.51 11.12 9.25
C GLU A 305 0.74 10.86 10.07
N GLN A 306 1.63 10.02 9.55
CA GLN A 306 2.89 9.68 10.20
C GLN A 306 3.94 10.71 9.82
N GLU A 307 4.51 11.39 10.81
CA GLU A 307 5.56 12.38 10.62
C GLU A 307 6.91 11.72 10.29
N GLY A 308 7.79 12.46 9.59
CA GLY A 308 9.15 11.99 9.26
C GLY A 308 9.25 11.04 8.08
N GLY A 309 8.17 10.84 7.34
CA GLY A 309 8.18 10.10 6.07
C GLY A 309 8.99 10.82 4.97
N PRO A 310 9.32 10.11 3.88
CA PRO A 310 9.98 10.72 2.72
C PRO A 310 9.04 11.72 2.04
N LYS A 311 9.61 12.63 1.24
CA LYS A 311 8.79 13.51 0.39
C LYS A 311 8.50 12.93 -0.99
N GLN A 312 9.13 11.80 -1.32
CA GLN A 312 8.92 11.08 -2.57
C GLN A 312 7.57 10.37 -2.58
N ASN A 313 7.00 10.18 -3.77
CA ASN A 313 5.78 9.41 -3.92
C ASN A 313 5.98 7.96 -3.46
N LEU A 314 4.98 7.41 -2.79
CA LEU A 314 4.88 6.00 -2.44
C LEU A 314 3.73 5.41 -3.27
N TYR A 315 4.02 4.36 -4.05
CA TYR A 315 3.08 3.80 -5.03
C TYR A 315 2.42 2.53 -4.55
N ALA A 316 3.14 1.69 -3.78
CA ALA A 316 2.60 0.44 -3.27
C ALA A 316 3.00 0.19 -1.81
N LEU A 317 2.20 -0.64 -1.16
CA LEU A 317 2.28 -0.98 0.26
C LEU A 317 2.07 -2.48 0.44
N PHE A 318 2.89 -3.11 1.27
CA PHE A 318 2.67 -4.45 1.78
C PHE A 318 2.87 -4.47 3.29
N MET A 319 1.84 -4.86 4.03
CA MET A 319 1.86 -4.90 5.49
C MET A 319 1.67 -6.32 6.01
N GLY A 320 2.66 -6.82 6.72
CA GLY A 320 2.58 -8.05 7.48
C GLY A 320 2.26 -7.80 8.97
N LYS A 321 2.15 -8.87 9.76
CA LYS A 321 1.82 -8.78 11.20
C LYS A 321 2.89 -8.05 12.03
N LYS A 322 4.16 -8.11 11.66
CA LYS A 322 5.29 -7.56 12.44
C LYS A 322 6.08 -6.49 11.69
N SER A 323 6.03 -6.52 10.39
CA SER A 323 6.80 -5.63 9.51
C SER A 323 5.98 -5.25 8.30
N GLY A 324 6.33 -4.14 7.67
CA GLY A 324 5.71 -3.66 6.44
C GLY A 324 6.73 -3.02 5.52
N TRP A 325 6.36 -2.85 4.28
CA TRP A 325 7.18 -2.21 3.25
C TRP A 325 6.31 -1.29 2.41
N ALA A 326 6.87 -0.16 2.05
CA ALA A 326 6.30 0.73 1.06
C ALA A 326 7.36 1.05 0.01
N VAL A 327 6.95 1.10 -1.24
CA VAL A 327 7.85 1.36 -2.35
C VAL A 327 7.36 2.54 -3.18
N GLY A 328 8.27 3.20 -3.90
CA GLY A 328 7.90 4.41 -4.61
C GLY A 328 8.95 4.97 -5.54
N ALA A 329 8.89 6.27 -5.71
CA ALA A 329 9.67 7.02 -6.68
C ALA A 329 11.18 6.87 -6.48
N ALA A 330 11.90 6.86 -7.60
CA ALA A 330 13.36 6.77 -7.67
C ALA A 330 13.94 5.57 -6.90
N GLY A 331 13.22 4.44 -6.87
CA GLY A 331 13.65 3.21 -6.24
C GLY A 331 13.57 3.21 -4.72
N LEU A 332 12.80 4.12 -4.14
CA LEU A 332 12.62 4.20 -2.70
C LEU A 332 11.96 2.93 -2.16
N ILE A 333 12.57 2.35 -1.13
CA ILE A 333 12.00 1.27 -0.32
C ILE A 333 12.04 1.70 1.13
N LEU A 334 10.88 1.73 1.76
CA LEU A 334 10.73 1.92 3.20
C LEU A 334 10.40 0.60 3.86
N ARG A 335 10.91 0.39 5.07
CA ARG A 335 10.61 -0.73 5.93
C ARG A 335 10.02 -0.23 7.24
N TYR A 336 8.93 -0.85 7.67
CA TYR A 336 8.30 -0.64 8.96
C TYR A 336 8.57 -1.83 9.87
N GLU A 337 8.93 -1.54 11.11
CA GLU A 337 9.00 -2.52 12.21
C GLU A 337 8.12 -2.05 13.36
N ARG A 338 7.36 -2.99 13.93
CA ARG A 338 6.56 -2.77 15.15
C ARG A 338 7.43 -2.82 16.39
#